data_bd0fbec80be4ccc167da107eef9d9094
#
_entry.id   bd0fbec80be4ccc167da107eef9d9094
#
_cell.length_a   1.000
_cell.length_b   1.000
_cell.length_c   1.000
_cell.angle_alpha   90.00
_cell.angle_beta   90.00
_cell.angle_gamma   90.00
#
_symmetry.space_group_name_H-M   'P 1'
#
loop_
_entity.id
_entity.type
_entity.pdbx_description
1 polymer ?
#
loop_
_entity_poly.entity_id
_entity_poly.type
_entity_poly.pdbx_seq_one_letter_code
_entity_poly.pdbx_strand_id
1 'polypeptide(L)'
;AGKLVEDEVQREAMVEKGIGTPATRAGIIEELIKDSYLIRDGRDLLVSHSSIRLMQLLDGLDIKELSRADLTGDWEYKLKEIEGGKFDKDSFLKEIRTMVSTIVEKTKSFNSKTIPGDYSVLTVPCPKCGGSVNETYKRYACTSCDFSISKTPGARFLSVTEAETFIKEKKLGPLEGF
;
A
#
# COMPACT_ATOMS: atom_id res chain seq x y z
N ALA A 1 -16.86 -5.66 10.22
CA ALA A 1 -16.25 -6.02 8.94
C ALA A 1 -17.20 -5.72 7.76
N GLY A 2 -18.47 -6.12 7.81
CA GLY A 2 -19.42 -5.93 6.70
C GLY A 2 -19.75 -4.48 6.29
N LYS A 3 -19.27 -3.46 6.99
CA LYS A 3 -19.53 -2.05 6.65
C LYS A 3 -18.79 -1.55 5.40
N LEU A 4 -17.77 -2.27 4.93
CA LEU A 4 -16.95 -1.90 3.77
C LEU A 4 -17.38 -2.62 2.48
N VAL A 5 -18.43 -3.43 2.53
CA VAL A 5 -18.93 -4.21 1.39
C VAL A 5 -20.31 -3.68 1.00
N GLU A 6 -20.44 -3.26 -0.27
CA GLU A 6 -21.69 -2.66 -0.79
C GLU A 6 -22.74 -3.73 -1.13
N ASP A 7 -22.31 -4.92 -1.54
CA ASP A 7 -23.20 -6.04 -1.88
C ASP A 7 -23.77 -6.71 -0.62
N GLU A 8 -25.11 -6.85 -0.58
CA GLU A 8 -25.82 -7.31 0.61
C GLU A 8 -25.58 -8.79 0.90
N VAL A 9 -25.44 -9.63 -0.13
CA VAL A 9 -25.17 -11.07 -0.01
C VAL A 9 -23.75 -11.30 0.48
N GLN A 10 -22.78 -10.54 -0.07
CA GLN A 10 -21.37 -10.57 0.38
C GLN A 10 -21.24 -9.99 1.79
N ARG A 11 -22.03 -8.97 2.13
CA ARG A 11 -22.09 -8.39 3.47
C ARG A 11 -22.57 -9.40 4.50
N GLU A 12 -23.63 -10.15 4.21
CA GLU A 12 -24.13 -11.22 5.10
C GLU A 12 -23.08 -12.32 5.29
N ALA A 13 -22.40 -12.75 4.22
CA ALA A 13 -21.31 -13.72 4.32
C ALA A 13 -20.16 -13.22 5.19
N MET A 14 -19.87 -11.90 5.18
CA MET A 14 -18.85 -11.27 6.01
C MET A 14 -19.32 -10.88 7.42
N VAL A 15 -20.62 -10.70 7.65
CA VAL A 15 -21.17 -10.34 8.99
C VAL A 15 -20.92 -11.45 10.00
N GLU A 16 -21.06 -12.70 9.60
CA GLU A 16 -20.84 -13.84 10.49
C GLU A 16 -19.36 -14.09 10.80
N LYS A 17 -18.45 -13.85 9.86
CA LYS A 17 -17.04 -14.22 9.97
C LYS A 17 -16.06 -13.04 9.92
N GLY A 18 -16.38 -11.95 9.22
CA GLY A 18 -15.49 -10.80 9.01
C GLY A 18 -14.19 -11.18 8.29
N ILE A 19 -13.27 -10.21 8.16
CA ILE A 19 -11.90 -10.50 7.73
C ILE A 19 -11.15 -11.11 8.92
N GLY A 20 -10.75 -12.37 8.79
CA GLY A 20 -10.13 -13.14 9.85
C GLY A 20 -11.12 -13.55 10.97
N THR A 21 -10.77 -14.57 11.70
CA THR A 21 -11.53 -15.03 12.87
C THR A 21 -11.17 -14.22 14.11
N PRO A 22 -11.98 -14.17 15.18
CA PRO A 22 -11.60 -13.55 16.45
C PRO A 22 -10.25 -14.04 16.98
N ALA A 23 -9.93 -15.33 16.78
CA ALA A 23 -8.68 -15.93 17.22
C ALA A 23 -7.45 -15.44 16.43
N THR A 24 -7.61 -15.10 15.15
CA THR A 24 -6.48 -14.69 14.26
C THR A 24 -6.29 -13.20 14.18
N ARG A 25 -7.33 -12.39 14.46
CA ARG A 25 -7.26 -10.90 14.29
C ARG A 25 -6.18 -10.25 15.13
N ALA A 26 -6.05 -10.64 16.40
CA ALA A 26 -5.03 -10.07 17.29
C ALA A 26 -3.63 -10.37 16.78
N GLY A 27 -3.35 -11.62 16.38
CA GLY A 27 -2.06 -12.02 15.81
C GLY A 27 -1.72 -11.24 14.53
N ILE A 28 -2.68 -11.10 13.61
CA ILE A 28 -2.49 -10.32 12.36
C ILE A 28 -2.15 -8.86 12.66
N ILE A 29 -2.84 -8.22 13.61
CA ILE A 29 -2.55 -6.83 14.00
C ILE A 29 -1.14 -6.70 14.57
N GLU A 30 -0.74 -7.62 15.46
CA GLU A 30 0.62 -7.59 16.02
C GLU A 30 1.70 -7.85 14.95
N GLU A 31 1.45 -8.72 13.98
CA GLU A 31 2.37 -8.90 12.83
C GLU A 31 2.48 -7.64 11.98
N LEU A 32 1.37 -6.96 11.68
CA LEU A 32 1.39 -5.69 10.95
C LEU A 32 2.15 -4.59 11.68
N ILE A 33 2.10 -4.57 13.01
CA ILE A 33 2.90 -3.65 13.84
C ILE A 33 4.37 -4.04 13.78
N LYS A 34 4.70 -5.33 13.97
CA LYS A 34 6.06 -5.86 13.92
C LYS A 34 6.73 -5.57 12.57
N ASP A 35 5.98 -5.73 11.47
CA ASP A 35 6.46 -5.48 10.11
C ASP A 35 6.39 -4.00 9.72
N SER A 36 6.10 -3.11 10.68
CA SER A 36 6.05 -1.66 10.48
C SER A 36 5.02 -1.18 9.45
N TYR A 37 3.96 -1.93 9.24
CA TYR A 37 2.79 -1.47 8.48
C TYR A 37 1.84 -0.64 9.32
N LEU A 38 1.73 -0.95 10.60
CA LEU A 38 0.98 -0.17 11.58
C LEU A 38 1.92 0.36 12.67
N ILE A 39 1.59 1.51 13.22
CA ILE A 39 2.29 2.15 14.33
C ILE A 39 1.30 2.26 15.47
N ARG A 40 1.69 1.81 16.68
CA ARG A 40 0.88 1.97 17.89
C ARG A 40 1.19 3.32 18.51
N ASP A 41 0.18 4.17 18.64
CA ASP A 41 0.25 5.44 19.33
C ASP A 41 -0.75 5.44 20.49
N GLY A 42 -0.28 5.12 21.68
CA GLY A 42 -1.13 4.93 22.85
C GLY A 42 -2.19 3.84 22.63
N ARG A 43 -3.46 4.23 22.49
CA ARG A 43 -4.59 3.34 22.21
C ARG A 43 -4.95 3.23 20.74
N ASP A 44 -4.37 4.08 19.91
CA ASP A 44 -4.68 4.17 18.49
C ASP A 44 -3.69 3.39 17.65
N LEU A 45 -4.13 3.00 16.48
CA LEU A 45 -3.31 2.41 15.43
C LEU A 45 -3.24 3.38 14.26
N LEU A 46 -2.03 3.81 13.95
CA LEU A 46 -1.75 4.69 12.83
C LEU A 46 -1.21 3.88 11.65
N VAL A 47 -1.58 4.30 10.44
CA VAL A 47 -1.06 3.73 9.21
C VAL A 47 0.36 4.27 8.96
N SER A 48 1.33 3.40 8.76
CA SER A 48 2.69 3.81 8.44
C SER A 48 2.84 4.31 7.00
N HIS A 49 3.91 5.04 6.73
CA HIS A 49 4.25 5.42 5.34
C HIS A 49 4.52 4.21 4.45
N SER A 50 5.01 3.11 5.00
CA SER A 50 5.19 1.85 4.26
C SER A 50 3.87 1.30 3.75
N SER A 51 2.81 1.34 4.57
CA SER A 51 1.46 0.93 4.16
C SER A 51 0.89 1.84 3.08
N ILE A 52 1.02 3.17 3.24
CA ILE A 52 0.55 4.13 2.23
C ILE A 52 1.24 3.86 0.88
N ARG A 53 2.57 3.65 0.91
CA ARG A 53 3.33 3.34 -0.30
C ARG A 53 2.95 2.00 -0.93
N LEU A 54 2.65 0.98 -0.10
CA LEU A 54 2.17 -0.30 -0.61
C LEU A 54 0.83 -0.13 -1.33
N MET A 55 -0.10 0.62 -0.74
CA MET A 55 -1.41 0.88 -1.37
C MET A 55 -1.26 1.67 -2.67
N GLN A 56 -0.44 2.72 -2.70
CA GLN A 56 -0.13 3.47 -3.91
C GLN A 56 0.51 2.58 -5.00
N LEU A 57 1.35 1.62 -4.60
CA LEU A 57 1.93 0.66 -5.54
C LEU A 57 0.87 -0.26 -6.14
N LEU A 58 -0.02 -0.81 -5.31
CA LEU A 58 -1.11 -1.67 -5.77
C LEU A 58 -2.05 -0.93 -6.73
N ASP A 59 -2.39 0.32 -6.42
CA ASP A 59 -3.17 1.19 -7.29
C ASP A 59 -2.43 1.48 -8.61
N GLY A 60 -1.14 1.79 -8.55
CA GLY A 60 -0.32 2.04 -9.72
C GLY A 60 -0.11 0.82 -10.63
N LEU A 61 -0.20 -0.37 -10.07
CA LEU A 61 -0.19 -1.64 -10.79
C LEU A 61 -1.59 -2.05 -11.24
N ASP A 62 -2.64 -1.31 -10.86
CA ASP A 62 -4.04 -1.69 -11.04
C ASP A 62 -4.34 -3.11 -10.49
N ILE A 63 -3.78 -3.41 -9.31
CA ILE A 63 -4.00 -4.66 -8.59
C ILE A 63 -4.98 -4.41 -7.44
N LYS A 64 -6.23 -4.13 -7.82
CA LYS A 64 -7.30 -3.83 -6.84
C LYS A 64 -7.70 -5.05 -6.01
N GLU A 65 -7.48 -6.24 -6.54
CA GLU A 65 -7.84 -7.50 -5.90
C GLU A 65 -7.18 -7.67 -4.53
N LEU A 66 -5.93 -7.21 -4.37
CA LEU A 66 -5.20 -7.33 -3.10
C LEU A 66 -5.54 -6.25 -2.07
N SER A 67 -6.29 -5.22 -2.46
CA SER A 67 -6.66 -4.11 -1.57
C SER A 67 -8.15 -4.09 -1.20
N ARG A 68 -8.96 -4.96 -1.80
CA ARG A 68 -10.41 -4.98 -1.65
C ARG A 68 -10.86 -6.01 -0.62
N ALA A 69 -11.68 -5.57 0.34
CA ALA A 69 -12.25 -6.45 1.36
C ALA A 69 -13.34 -7.40 0.80
N ASP A 70 -14.03 -6.99 -0.26
CA ASP A 70 -15.08 -7.74 -0.93
C ASP A 70 -14.59 -9.01 -1.62
N LEU A 71 -13.34 -9.04 -2.11
CA LEU A 71 -12.74 -10.26 -2.67
C LEU A 71 -12.75 -11.41 -1.66
N THR A 72 -12.42 -11.14 -0.40
CA THR A 72 -12.47 -12.16 0.66
C THR A 72 -13.89 -12.66 0.87
N GLY A 73 -14.88 -11.77 0.84
CA GLY A 73 -16.29 -12.14 0.94
C GLY A 73 -16.75 -13.01 -0.23
N ASP A 74 -16.36 -12.67 -1.47
CA ASP A 74 -16.67 -13.46 -2.67
C ASP A 74 -16.06 -14.87 -2.59
N TRP A 75 -14.82 -14.98 -2.15
CA TRP A 75 -14.18 -16.29 -1.98
C TRP A 75 -14.82 -17.15 -0.90
N GLU A 76 -15.16 -16.57 0.25
CA GLU A 76 -15.88 -17.28 1.30
C GLU A 76 -17.25 -17.76 0.82
N TYR A 77 -17.96 -16.94 0.05
CA TYR A 77 -19.23 -17.34 -0.56
C TYR A 77 -19.04 -18.49 -1.55
N LYS A 78 -18.08 -18.39 -2.50
CA LYS A 78 -17.79 -19.46 -3.46
C LYS A 78 -17.37 -20.76 -2.78
N LEU A 79 -16.58 -20.67 -1.70
CA LEU A 79 -16.20 -21.87 -0.91
C LEU A 79 -17.42 -22.55 -0.27
N LYS A 80 -18.40 -21.79 0.24
CA LYS A 80 -19.67 -22.34 0.73
C LYS A 80 -20.48 -23.01 -0.39
N GLU A 81 -20.51 -22.40 -1.57
CA GLU A 81 -21.21 -22.96 -2.73
C GLU A 81 -20.53 -24.26 -3.22
N ILE A 82 -19.20 -24.35 -3.13
CA ILE A 82 -18.44 -25.59 -3.43
C ILE A 82 -18.79 -26.67 -2.40
N GLU A 83 -18.82 -26.33 -1.10
CA GLU A 83 -19.18 -27.25 -0.03
C GLU A 83 -20.61 -27.79 -0.22
N GLY A 84 -21.52 -26.92 -0.67
CA GLY A 84 -22.91 -27.28 -1.01
C GLY A 84 -23.09 -27.96 -2.36
N GLY A 85 -22.01 -28.20 -3.13
CA GLY A 85 -22.07 -28.85 -4.46
C GLY A 85 -22.70 -27.98 -5.56
N LYS A 86 -22.85 -26.67 -5.36
CA LYS A 86 -23.47 -25.72 -6.28
C LYS A 86 -22.46 -24.99 -7.18
N PHE A 87 -21.19 -24.96 -6.80
CA PHE A 87 -20.12 -24.37 -7.57
C PHE A 87 -18.96 -25.35 -7.76
N ASP A 88 -18.30 -25.31 -8.93
CA ASP A 88 -17.24 -26.24 -9.27
C ASP A 88 -15.89 -25.79 -8.72
N LYS A 89 -15.21 -26.70 -8.00
CA LYS A 89 -13.89 -26.46 -7.41
C LYS A 89 -12.83 -26.12 -8.45
N ASP A 90 -12.83 -26.80 -9.60
CA ASP A 90 -11.80 -26.59 -10.61
C ASP A 90 -11.97 -25.23 -11.29
N SER A 91 -13.21 -24.78 -11.46
CA SER A 91 -13.52 -23.44 -11.93
C SER A 91 -13.01 -22.36 -10.95
N PHE A 92 -13.22 -22.53 -9.64
CA PHE A 92 -12.68 -21.65 -8.61
C PHE A 92 -11.15 -21.58 -8.64
N LEU A 93 -10.49 -22.73 -8.72
CA LEU A 93 -9.02 -22.77 -8.80
C LEU A 93 -8.48 -22.13 -10.08
N LYS A 94 -9.21 -22.22 -11.19
CA LYS A 94 -8.86 -21.57 -12.45
C LYS A 94 -8.94 -20.05 -12.33
N GLU A 95 -9.98 -19.51 -11.68
CA GLU A 95 -10.11 -18.08 -11.40
C GLU A 95 -8.92 -17.55 -10.59
N ILE A 96 -8.56 -18.25 -9.49
CA ILE A 96 -7.40 -17.89 -8.66
C ILE A 96 -6.10 -17.91 -9.48
N ARG A 97 -5.86 -18.95 -10.28
CA ARG A 97 -4.65 -19.03 -11.12
C ARG A 97 -4.59 -17.89 -12.13
N THR A 98 -5.71 -17.56 -12.75
CA THR A 98 -5.80 -16.44 -13.69
C THR A 98 -5.47 -15.11 -13.00
N MET A 99 -6.05 -14.86 -11.81
CA MET A 99 -5.77 -13.68 -11.02
C MET A 99 -4.28 -13.58 -10.66
N VAL A 100 -3.69 -14.66 -10.16
CA VAL A 100 -2.25 -14.70 -9.83
C VAL A 100 -1.39 -14.42 -11.05
N SER A 101 -1.68 -15.02 -12.20
CA SER A 101 -0.96 -14.77 -13.46
C SER A 101 -1.03 -13.29 -13.85
N THR A 102 -2.22 -12.69 -13.78
CA THR A 102 -2.42 -11.27 -14.08
C THR A 102 -1.60 -10.37 -13.13
N ILE A 103 -1.61 -10.66 -11.82
CA ILE A 103 -0.81 -9.92 -10.83
C ILE A 103 0.68 -10.01 -11.16
N VAL A 104 1.18 -11.21 -11.49
CA VAL A 104 2.59 -11.43 -11.86
C VAL A 104 2.97 -10.65 -13.13
N GLU A 105 2.13 -10.66 -14.15
CA GLU A 105 2.36 -9.93 -15.40
C GLU A 105 2.39 -8.42 -15.16
N LYS A 106 1.39 -7.88 -14.45
CA LYS A 106 1.35 -6.46 -14.07
C LYS A 106 2.59 -6.05 -13.26
N THR A 107 3.03 -6.90 -12.33
CA THR A 107 4.22 -6.62 -11.52
C THR A 107 5.51 -6.66 -12.35
N LYS A 108 5.63 -7.58 -13.31
CA LYS A 108 6.80 -7.65 -14.21
C LYS A 108 6.89 -6.45 -15.15
N SER A 109 5.77 -5.95 -15.61
CA SER A 109 5.69 -4.75 -16.47
C SER A 109 5.81 -3.43 -15.70
N PHE A 110 6.02 -3.50 -14.40
CA PHE A 110 6.03 -2.35 -13.50
C PHE A 110 7.08 -1.29 -13.87
N ASN A 111 6.63 -0.05 -13.96
CA ASN A 111 7.48 1.12 -14.10
C ASN A 111 7.18 2.13 -12.97
N SER A 112 8.15 2.36 -12.09
CA SER A 112 8.00 3.27 -10.96
C SER A 112 7.65 4.72 -11.31
N LYS A 113 7.81 5.11 -12.58
CA LYS A 113 7.44 6.45 -13.06
C LYS A 113 5.93 6.63 -13.26
N THR A 114 5.18 5.53 -13.33
CA THR A 114 3.74 5.54 -13.60
C THR A 114 2.88 5.32 -12.36
N ILE A 115 3.49 5.25 -11.17
CA ILE A 115 2.72 5.11 -9.93
C ILE A 115 1.94 6.39 -9.67
N PRO A 116 0.60 6.33 -9.61
CA PRO A 116 -0.21 7.48 -9.28
C PRO A 116 0.03 7.91 -7.83
N GLY A 117 -0.10 9.18 -7.57
CA GLY A 117 0.01 9.76 -6.23
C GLY A 117 -0.09 11.28 -6.32
N ASP A 118 -0.47 11.89 -5.23
CA ASP A 118 -0.43 13.35 -5.08
C ASP A 118 1.02 13.74 -4.74
N TYR A 119 1.78 14.02 -5.79
CA TYR A 119 3.21 14.32 -5.68
C TYR A 119 3.45 15.82 -5.72
N SER A 120 4.10 16.31 -4.67
CA SER A 120 4.43 17.72 -4.53
C SER A 120 5.60 18.13 -5.44
N VAL A 121 5.55 19.36 -5.91
CA VAL A 121 6.72 20.06 -6.44
C VAL A 121 7.33 20.86 -5.30
N LEU A 122 8.61 20.64 -5.02
CA LEU A 122 9.29 21.34 -3.94
C LEU A 122 9.45 22.82 -4.29
N THR A 123 9.33 23.67 -3.27
CA THR A 123 9.49 25.14 -3.42
C THR A 123 10.95 25.55 -3.56
N VAL A 124 11.89 24.69 -3.15
CA VAL A 124 13.34 24.94 -3.22
C VAL A 124 13.93 24.41 -4.52
N PRO A 125 14.80 25.17 -5.18
CA PRO A 125 15.45 24.73 -6.41
C PRO A 125 16.50 23.64 -6.13
N CYS A 126 16.81 22.87 -7.16
CA CYS A 126 17.86 21.86 -7.11
C CYS A 126 19.21 22.46 -6.72
N PRO A 127 19.92 21.93 -5.71
CA PRO A 127 21.21 22.47 -5.26
C PRO A 127 22.35 22.23 -6.26
N LYS A 128 22.14 21.36 -7.27
CA LYS A 128 23.15 21.03 -8.28
C LYS A 128 23.01 21.86 -9.55
N CYS A 129 21.77 22.12 -10.00
CA CYS A 129 21.55 22.78 -11.30
C CYS A 129 20.50 23.91 -11.27
N GLY A 130 19.88 24.18 -10.12
CA GLY A 130 18.83 25.21 -10.00
C GLY A 130 17.47 24.81 -10.59
N GLY A 131 17.33 23.62 -11.18
CA GLY A 131 16.08 23.13 -11.74
C GLY A 131 15.04 22.75 -10.69
N SER A 132 13.82 22.44 -11.15
CA SER A 132 12.72 22.01 -10.27
C SER A 132 13.00 20.62 -9.65
N VAL A 133 12.65 20.45 -8.38
CA VAL A 133 12.70 19.17 -7.68
C VAL A 133 11.28 18.67 -7.43
N ASN A 134 10.95 17.53 -7.99
CA ASN A 134 9.62 16.94 -7.86
C ASN A 134 9.66 15.73 -6.93
N GLU A 135 8.61 15.59 -6.15
CA GLU A 135 8.35 14.39 -5.42
C GLU A 135 7.99 13.25 -6.39
N THR A 136 8.45 12.05 -6.10
CA THR A 136 8.07 10.82 -6.79
C THR A 136 7.71 9.76 -5.75
N TYR A 137 7.26 8.61 -6.20
CA TYR A 137 6.96 7.48 -5.30
C TYR A 137 8.11 7.16 -4.32
N LYS A 138 9.37 7.20 -4.75
CA LYS A 138 10.53 6.79 -3.92
C LYS A 138 11.46 7.93 -3.52
N ARG A 139 11.44 9.03 -4.24
CA ARG A 139 12.47 10.05 -4.15
C ARG A 139 11.90 11.46 -4.34
N TYR A 140 12.66 12.44 -3.89
CA TYR A 140 12.61 13.80 -4.37
C TYR A 140 13.68 13.93 -5.45
N ALA A 141 13.31 14.17 -6.69
CA ALA A 141 14.22 14.10 -7.83
C ALA A 141 14.16 15.38 -8.67
N CYS A 142 15.33 15.85 -9.10
CA CYS A 142 15.41 16.97 -10.04
C CYS A 142 14.91 16.56 -11.43
N THR A 143 14.20 17.46 -12.10
CA THR A 143 13.71 17.24 -13.46
C THR A 143 14.78 17.43 -14.53
N SER A 144 15.87 18.15 -14.19
CA SER A 144 16.88 18.60 -15.15
C SER A 144 18.26 17.97 -14.97
N CYS A 145 18.52 17.28 -13.86
CA CYS A 145 19.78 16.59 -13.61
C CYS A 145 19.58 15.32 -12.77
N ASP A 146 20.68 14.62 -12.45
CA ASP A 146 20.70 13.36 -11.70
C ASP A 146 20.55 13.51 -10.18
N PHE A 147 20.36 14.73 -9.66
CA PHE A 147 20.16 14.97 -8.23
C PHE A 147 18.86 14.30 -7.73
N SER A 148 18.98 13.53 -6.67
CA SER A 148 17.80 12.98 -5.99
C SER A 148 18.08 12.62 -4.53
N ILE A 149 17.06 12.71 -3.69
CA ILE A 149 17.06 12.32 -2.28
C ILE A 149 16.05 11.20 -2.06
N SER A 150 16.43 10.15 -1.32
CA SER A 150 15.48 9.10 -0.91
C SER A 150 14.41 9.67 0.01
N LYS A 151 13.17 9.23 -0.14
CA LYS A 151 12.09 9.53 0.82
C LYS A 151 12.20 8.71 2.11
N THR A 152 13.03 7.69 2.13
CA THR A 152 13.21 6.80 3.29
C THR A 152 14.69 6.55 3.59
N PRO A 153 15.48 7.60 3.92
CA PRO A 153 16.85 7.40 4.36
C PRO A 153 16.83 6.69 5.72
N GLY A 154 17.64 5.64 5.89
CA GLY A 154 17.70 4.88 7.14
C GLY A 154 16.35 4.30 7.61
N ALA A 155 15.47 3.92 6.67
CA ALA A 155 14.11 3.44 6.90
C ALA A 155 13.13 4.50 7.48
N ARG A 156 13.57 5.70 7.84
CA ARG A 156 12.71 6.79 8.29
C ARG A 156 12.13 7.55 7.10
N PHE A 157 10.85 7.88 7.16
CA PHE A 157 10.22 8.72 6.13
C PHE A 157 10.66 10.18 6.26
N LEU A 158 11.11 10.75 5.15
CA LEU A 158 11.46 12.15 5.02
C LEU A 158 10.29 12.90 4.39
N SER A 159 9.70 13.84 5.12
CA SER A 159 8.61 14.68 4.60
C SER A 159 9.09 15.68 3.55
N VAL A 160 8.15 16.29 2.81
CA VAL A 160 8.46 17.36 1.85
C VAL A 160 9.18 18.52 2.54
N THR A 161 8.66 18.97 3.69
CA THR A 161 9.26 20.08 4.47
C THR A 161 10.67 19.77 4.94
N GLU A 162 10.93 18.55 5.40
CA GLU A 162 12.26 18.11 5.80
C GLU A 162 13.21 18.01 4.61
N ALA A 163 12.73 17.53 3.46
CA ALA A 163 13.50 17.49 2.23
C ALA A 163 13.89 18.90 1.74
N GLU A 164 12.96 19.84 1.80
CA GLU A 164 13.22 21.25 1.48
C GLU A 164 14.26 21.88 2.42
N THR A 165 14.11 21.65 3.72
CA THR A 165 15.07 22.10 4.74
C THR A 165 16.47 21.53 4.46
N PHE A 166 16.54 20.21 4.18
CA PHE A 166 17.80 19.56 3.87
C PHE A 166 18.46 20.12 2.59
N ILE A 167 17.67 20.37 1.55
CA ILE A 167 18.18 20.96 0.30
C ILE A 167 18.72 22.37 0.54
N LYS A 168 18.01 23.18 1.33
CA LYS A 168 18.35 24.58 1.61
C LYS A 168 19.55 24.70 2.54
N GLU A 169 19.53 23.96 3.65
CA GLU A 169 20.49 24.11 4.75
C GLU A 169 21.65 23.11 4.68
N LYS A 170 21.56 22.10 3.79
CA LYS A 170 22.51 20.98 3.66
C LYS A 170 22.71 20.18 4.94
N LYS A 171 21.83 20.37 5.90
CA LYS A 171 21.81 19.71 7.20
C LYS A 171 20.37 19.51 7.64
N LEU A 172 20.12 18.41 8.29
CA LEU A 172 18.83 18.09 8.90
C LEU A 172 19.09 17.39 10.23
N GLY A 173 18.40 17.80 11.29
CA GLY A 173 18.49 17.13 12.58
C GLY A 173 18.87 18.05 13.75
N PRO A 174 18.84 17.47 14.97
CA PRO A 174 18.63 16.02 15.23
C PRO A 174 17.26 15.52 14.82
N LEU A 175 17.22 14.30 14.28
CA LEU A 175 15.98 13.65 13.85
C LEU A 175 15.71 12.44 14.74
N GLU A 176 14.42 12.21 15.04
CA GLU A 176 13.95 11.02 15.72
C GLU A 176 13.39 10.00 14.70
N GLY A 177 13.27 8.74 15.09
CA GLY A 177 12.59 7.71 14.28
C GLY A 177 13.48 6.96 13.28
N PHE A 178 14.77 6.84 13.58
CA PHE A 178 15.68 5.92 12.86
C PHE A 178 15.72 4.54 13.51
#